data_1fd8464c66036ccf346f23f81c5c8edf
#
_entry.id   1fd8464c66036ccf346f23f81c5c8edf
#
_cell.length_a   1.000
_cell.length_b   1.000
_cell.length_c   1.000
_cell.angle_alpha   90.00
_cell.angle_beta   90.00
_cell.angle_gamma   90.00
#
_symmetry.space_group_name_H-M   'P 1'
#
loop_
_entity.id
_entity.type
_entity.pdbx_description
1 polymer ?
#
loop_
_entity_poly.entity_id
_entity_poly.type
_entity_poly.pdbx_seq_one_letter_code
_entity_poly.pdbx_strand_id
1 'polypeptide(L)'
;MSKIFIGVLLAFWAQLLVAGGDEDYLEIREAFRAGNAARVAEYAERMKYHVLSPYAEYFRLRLSLVTAETGAVRAFLARHDGSFVADRLRADWLQILGKRQQWATFAEEYPKLVNREESLQCYALQHRLATGDKTANGEVRSLWFTGRDMPASCVTVFDSLVRIGAISVEDVWTRIRLAFEAGNTGVARSVNKYLPRHQALDFLKLNAVV
;
A
#
# COMPACT_ATOMS: atom_id res chain seq x y z
N MET A 1 -48.51 -4.12 -37.62
CA MET A 1 -47.48 -5.06 -37.17
C MET A 1 -46.04 -4.54 -37.27
N SER A 2 -45.80 -3.36 -37.83
CA SER A 2 -44.43 -2.82 -38.05
C SER A 2 -43.78 -2.15 -36.85
N LYS A 3 -44.53 -1.66 -35.84
CA LYS A 3 -43.99 -0.93 -34.69
C LYS A 3 -43.39 -1.83 -33.58
N ILE A 4 -43.75 -3.10 -33.50
CA ILE A 4 -43.25 -4.06 -32.50
C ILE A 4 -41.87 -4.58 -32.88
N PHE A 5 -41.56 -4.69 -34.16
CA PHE A 5 -40.25 -5.16 -34.64
C PHE A 5 -39.10 -4.19 -34.40
N ILE A 6 -39.38 -2.87 -34.46
CA ILE A 6 -38.34 -1.83 -34.25
C ILE A 6 -37.91 -1.77 -32.77
N GLY A 7 -38.84 -1.96 -31.83
CA GLY A 7 -38.53 -1.97 -30.39
C GLY A 7 -37.67 -3.16 -29.95
N VAL A 8 -37.86 -4.33 -30.53
CA VAL A 8 -37.09 -5.55 -30.21
C VAL A 8 -35.64 -5.44 -30.75
N LEU A 9 -35.47 -4.86 -31.95
CA LEU A 9 -34.15 -4.63 -32.53
C LEU A 9 -33.29 -3.64 -31.71
N LEU A 10 -33.90 -2.55 -31.23
CA LEU A 10 -33.17 -1.57 -30.40
C LEU A 10 -32.75 -2.13 -29.02
N ALA A 11 -33.59 -2.97 -28.42
CA ALA A 11 -33.25 -3.64 -27.15
C ALA A 11 -32.10 -4.65 -27.31
N PHE A 12 -32.00 -5.34 -28.46
CA PHE A 12 -30.95 -6.30 -28.76
C PHE A 12 -29.60 -5.61 -29.00
N TRP A 13 -29.58 -4.43 -29.62
CA TRP A 13 -28.37 -3.63 -29.82
C TRP A 13 -27.82 -3.03 -28.50
N ALA A 14 -28.68 -2.66 -27.57
CA ALA A 14 -28.26 -2.18 -26.25
C ALA A 14 -27.56 -3.27 -25.42
N GLN A 15 -27.97 -4.54 -25.53
CA GLN A 15 -27.34 -5.66 -24.84
C GLN A 15 -25.95 -6.00 -25.40
N LEU A 16 -25.72 -5.85 -26.71
CA LEU A 16 -24.40 -6.07 -27.33
C LEU A 16 -23.37 -5.01 -26.91
N LEU A 17 -23.78 -3.78 -26.65
CA LEU A 17 -22.90 -2.71 -26.18
C LEU A 17 -22.46 -2.91 -24.73
N VAL A 18 -23.29 -3.51 -23.88
CA VAL A 18 -22.95 -3.81 -22.47
C VAL A 18 -21.99 -5.00 -22.39
N ALA A 19 -22.20 -6.06 -23.19
CA ALA A 19 -21.32 -7.23 -23.19
C ALA A 19 -19.87 -6.90 -23.59
N GLY A 20 -19.67 -6.02 -24.58
CA GLY A 20 -18.33 -5.62 -25.03
C GLY A 20 -17.52 -4.86 -23.96
N GLY A 21 -18.19 -4.10 -23.08
CA GLY A 21 -17.53 -3.35 -22.02
C GLY A 21 -17.00 -4.23 -20.86
N ASP A 22 -17.71 -5.29 -20.55
CA ASP A 22 -17.29 -6.25 -19.52
C ASP A 22 -16.07 -7.08 -19.98
N GLU A 23 -16.02 -7.45 -21.26
CA GLU A 23 -14.87 -8.11 -21.87
C GLU A 23 -13.65 -7.18 -21.87
N ASP A 24 -13.80 -5.91 -22.25
CA ASP A 24 -12.74 -4.91 -22.21
C ASP A 24 -12.20 -4.71 -20.77
N TYR A 25 -13.08 -4.82 -19.75
CA TYR A 25 -12.63 -4.75 -18.34
C TYR A 25 -11.77 -5.95 -17.95
N LEU A 26 -12.10 -7.16 -18.40
CA LEU A 26 -11.26 -8.33 -18.15
C LEU A 26 -9.89 -8.19 -18.83
N GLU A 27 -9.88 -7.73 -20.08
CA GLU A 27 -8.66 -7.52 -20.85
C GLU A 27 -7.75 -6.45 -20.25
N ILE A 28 -8.30 -5.29 -19.82
CA ILE A 28 -7.50 -4.24 -19.18
C ILE A 28 -6.91 -4.73 -17.84
N ARG A 29 -7.64 -5.55 -17.09
CA ARG A 29 -7.16 -6.14 -15.83
C ARG A 29 -5.98 -7.08 -16.06
N GLU A 30 -6.05 -7.94 -17.09
CA GLU A 30 -4.95 -8.83 -17.46
C GLU A 30 -3.76 -8.03 -18.00
N ALA A 31 -3.98 -7.01 -18.84
CA ALA A 31 -2.94 -6.11 -19.32
C ALA A 31 -2.24 -5.38 -18.15
N PHE A 32 -3.00 -4.95 -17.15
CA PHE A 32 -2.47 -4.32 -15.93
C PHE A 32 -1.59 -5.30 -15.15
N ARG A 33 -2.04 -6.55 -14.93
CA ARG A 33 -1.25 -7.60 -14.24
C ARG A 33 0.06 -7.92 -14.97
N ALA A 34 0.01 -7.89 -16.30
CA ALA A 34 1.18 -8.09 -17.15
C ALA A 34 2.11 -6.85 -17.23
N GLY A 35 1.74 -5.72 -16.62
CA GLY A 35 2.49 -4.46 -16.72
C GLY A 35 2.48 -3.83 -18.11
N ASN A 36 1.54 -4.23 -18.99
CA ASN A 36 1.47 -3.76 -20.37
C ASN A 36 0.75 -2.42 -20.47
N ALA A 37 1.49 -1.34 -20.32
CA ALA A 37 0.95 0.02 -20.31
C ALA A 37 0.25 0.41 -21.64
N ALA A 38 0.73 -0.09 -22.79
CA ALA A 38 0.13 0.20 -24.08
C ALA A 38 -1.28 -0.40 -24.20
N ARG A 39 -1.43 -1.70 -23.84
CA ARG A 39 -2.76 -2.35 -23.83
C ARG A 39 -3.69 -1.71 -22.78
N VAL A 40 -3.18 -1.37 -21.61
CA VAL A 40 -3.98 -0.67 -20.58
C VAL A 40 -4.49 0.66 -21.13
N ALA A 41 -3.67 1.44 -21.84
CA ALA A 41 -4.09 2.71 -22.44
C ALA A 41 -5.16 2.53 -23.53
N GLU A 42 -4.99 1.52 -24.39
CA GLU A 42 -5.94 1.17 -25.45
C GLU A 42 -7.33 0.83 -24.87
N TYR A 43 -7.39 -0.12 -23.94
CA TYR A 43 -8.66 -0.54 -23.33
C TYR A 43 -9.27 0.55 -22.44
N ALA A 44 -8.45 1.37 -21.78
CA ALA A 44 -8.95 2.51 -21.01
C ALA A 44 -9.69 3.53 -21.90
N GLU A 45 -9.20 3.77 -23.13
CA GLU A 45 -9.89 4.66 -24.08
C GLU A 45 -11.21 4.05 -24.58
N ARG A 46 -11.23 2.75 -24.84
CA ARG A 46 -12.47 2.02 -25.22
C ARG A 46 -13.53 2.08 -24.12
N MET A 47 -13.07 2.02 -22.85
CA MET A 47 -13.95 2.01 -21.68
C MET A 47 -14.32 3.40 -21.14
N LYS A 48 -13.93 4.48 -21.78
CA LYS A 48 -14.07 5.85 -21.20
C LYS A 48 -15.50 6.26 -20.82
N TYR A 49 -16.52 5.65 -21.44
CA TYR A 49 -17.94 5.87 -21.13
C TYR A 49 -18.60 4.69 -20.39
N HIS A 50 -17.82 3.68 -20.03
CA HIS A 50 -18.32 2.52 -19.32
C HIS A 50 -18.44 2.81 -17.82
N VAL A 51 -19.34 2.13 -17.12
CA VAL A 51 -19.53 2.28 -15.67
C VAL A 51 -18.24 1.96 -14.87
N LEU A 52 -17.40 1.07 -15.41
CA LEU A 52 -16.10 0.71 -14.82
C LEU A 52 -14.93 1.60 -15.31
N SER A 53 -15.19 2.70 -16.02
CA SER A 53 -14.14 3.63 -16.46
C SER A 53 -13.23 4.15 -15.32
N PRO A 54 -13.71 4.37 -14.08
CA PRO A 54 -12.84 4.75 -12.98
C PRO A 54 -11.75 3.71 -12.67
N TYR A 55 -12.04 2.42 -12.84
CA TYR A 55 -11.05 1.35 -12.68
C TYR A 55 -10.04 1.33 -13.82
N ALA A 56 -10.49 1.56 -15.06
CA ALA A 56 -9.61 1.65 -16.22
C ALA A 56 -8.62 2.82 -16.09
N GLU A 57 -9.11 3.98 -15.64
CA GLU A 57 -8.28 5.16 -15.36
C GLU A 57 -7.30 4.90 -14.20
N TYR A 58 -7.75 4.22 -13.14
CA TYR A 58 -6.90 3.77 -12.03
C TYR A 58 -5.76 2.87 -12.53
N PHE A 59 -6.05 1.83 -13.32
CA PHE A 59 -5.01 0.93 -13.83
C PHE A 59 -3.97 1.67 -14.67
N ARG A 60 -4.41 2.57 -15.54
CA ARG A 60 -3.53 3.39 -16.36
C ARG A 60 -2.62 4.26 -15.51
N LEU A 61 -3.18 4.99 -14.55
CA LEU A 61 -2.43 5.89 -13.69
C LEU A 61 -1.51 5.12 -12.73
N ARG A 62 -1.94 3.96 -12.23
CA ARG A 62 -1.16 3.11 -11.32
C ARG A 62 0.12 2.59 -11.96
N LEU A 63 0.11 2.21 -13.24
CA LEU A 63 1.30 1.74 -13.95
C LEU A 63 2.37 2.83 -14.10
N SER A 64 1.97 4.07 -14.21
CA SER A 64 2.89 5.22 -14.32
C SER A 64 3.08 6.00 -13.02
N LEU A 65 2.52 5.55 -11.89
CA LEU A 65 2.41 6.33 -10.66
C LEU A 65 3.75 6.82 -10.10
N VAL A 66 4.82 6.04 -10.32
CA VAL A 66 6.19 6.40 -9.90
C VAL A 66 6.70 7.66 -10.59
N THR A 67 6.27 7.90 -11.84
CA THR A 67 6.68 9.05 -12.68
C THR A 67 5.54 10.03 -12.93
N ALA A 68 4.34 9.74 -12.44
CA ALA A 68 3.17 10.58 -12.65
C ALA A 68 3.34 11.95 -12.01
N GLU A 69 2.87 12.97 -12.70
CA GLU A 69 2.80 14.33 -12.15
C GLU A 69 1.79 14.39 -11.00
N THR A 70 2.15 15.07 -9.93
CA THR A 70 1.28 15.25 -8.73
C THR A 70 -0.09 15.82 -9.12
N GLY A 71 -0.16 16.73 -10.10
CA GLY A 71 -1.41 17.30 -10.57
C GLY A 71 -2.35 16.26 -11.18
N ALA A 72 -1.83 15.32 -11.97
CA ALA A 72 -2.62 14.25 -12.58
C ALA A 72 -3.20 13.29 -11.52
N VAL A 73 -2.39 12.94 -10.50
CA VAL A 73 -2.86 12.10 -9.39
C VAL A 73 -3.96 12.81 -8.60
N ARG A 74 -3.75 14.08 -8.23
CA ARG A 74 -4.74 14.88 -7.50
C ARG A 74 -6.05 15.06 -8.29
N ALA A 75 -5.97 15.27 -9.61
CA ALA A 75 -7.15 15.38 -10.46
C ALA A 75 -7.99 14.09 -10.46
N PHE A 76 -7.33 12.91 -10.51
CA PHE A 76 -8.02 11.63 -10.37
C PHE A 76 -8.69 11.50 -8.99
N LEU A 77 -7.94 11.78 -7.92
CA LEU A 77 -8.44 11.66 -6.54
C LEU A 77 -9.64 12.59 -6.28
N ALA A 78 -9.62 13.80 -6.83
CA ALA A 78 -10.74 14.74 -6.72
C ALA A 78 -11.97 14.30 -7.52
N ARG A 79 -11.77 13.75 -8.73
CA ARG A 79 -12.87 13.29 -9.60
C ARG A 79 -13.60 12.09 -9.02
N HIS A 80 -12.87 11.21 -8.35
CA HIS A 80 -13.39 9.95 -7.80
C HIS A 80 -13.43 9.94 -6.26
N ASP A 81 -13.50 11.12 -5.63
CA ASP A 81 -13.46 11.25 -4.18
C ASP A 81 -14.51 10.36 -3.49
N GLY A 82 -14.14 9.80 -2.34
CA GLY A 82 -14.97 8.86 -1.59
C GLY A 82 -15.11 7.46 -2.21
N SER A 83 -14.57 7.21 -3.39
CA SER A 83 -14.62 5.89 -4.02
C SER A 83 -13.48 4.98 -3.58
N PHE A 84 -13.70 3.66 -3.68
CA PHE A 84 -12.67 2.65 -3.42
C PHE A 84 -11.42 2.85 -4.29
N VAL A 85 -11.58 3.20 -5.59
CA VAL A 85 -10.44 3.38 -6.50
C VAL A 85 -9.61 4.62 -6.14
N ALA A 86 -10.23 5.68 -5.64
CA ALA A 86 -9.52 6.85 -5.15
C ALA A 86 -8.74 6.53 -3.88
N ASP A 87 -9.35 5.84 -2.91
CA ASP A 87 -8.65 5.42 -1.68
C ASP A 87 -7.47 4.50 -2.00
N ARG A 88 -7.66 3.54 -2.92
CA ARG A 88 -6.61 2.63 -3.36
C ARG A 88 -5.44 3.36 -4.04
N LEU A 89 -5.73 4.28 -4.98
CA LEU A 89 -4.69 5.07 -5.63
C LEU A 89 -3.96 5.98 -4.63
N ARG A 90 -4.69 6.59 -3.69
CA ARG A 90 -4.09 7.39 -2.62
C ARG A 90 -3.14 6.57 -1.78
N ALA A 91 -3.52 5.34 -1.38
CA ALA A 91 -2.66 4.43 -0.64
C ALA A 91 -1.37 4.09 -1.42
N ASP A 92 -1.50 3.69 -2.69
CA ASP A 92 -0.36 3.40 -3.56
C ASP A 92 0.57 4.61 -3.74
N TRP A 93 0.01 5.81 -3.88
CA TRP A 93 0.78 7.04 -4.00
C TRP A 93 1.49 7.40 -2.71
N LEU A 94 0.83 7.27 -1.57
CA LEU A 94 1.42 7.49 -0.25
C LEU A 94 2.59 6.55 0.03
N GLN A 95 2.57 5.30 -0.44
CA GLN A 95 3.72 4.40 -0.36
C GLN A 95 4.94 4.98 -1.10
N ILE A 96 4.73 5.57 -2.27
CA ILE A 96 5.80 6.20 -3.07
C ILE A 96 6.31 7.46 -2.38
N LEU A 97 5.40 8.32 -1.92
CA LEU A 97 5.73 9.56 -1.22
C LEU A 97 6.51 9.29 0.07
N GLY A 98 6.06 8.34 0.89
CA GLY A 98 6.74 7.93 2.11
C GLY A 98 8.13 7.36 1.85
N LYS A 99 8.28 6.47 0.86
CA LYS A 99 9.57 5.92 0.46
C LYS A 99 10.55 7.00 -0.03
N ARG A 100 10.04 8.05 -0.69
CA ARG A 100 10.83 9.18 -1.17
C ARG A 100 10.97 10.31 -0.15
N GLN A 101 10.38 10.17 1.03
CA GLN A 101 10.36 11.19 2.09
C GLN A 101 9.77 12.54 1.61
N GLN A 102 8.82 12.49 0.69
CA GLN A 102 8.10 13.67 0.20
C GLN A 102 7.00 14.07 1.20
N TRP A 103 7.45 14.48 2.38
CA TRP A 103 6.60 14.63 3.57
C TRP A 103 5.51 15.69 3.43
N ALA A 104 5.75 16.77 2.71
CA ALA A 104 4.75 17.84 2.53
C ALA A 104 3.47 17.26 1.88
N THR A 105 3.62 16.61 0.73
CA THR A 105 2.49 15.99 0.02
C THR A 105 1.92 14.79 0.78
N PHE A 106 2.78 14.01 1.45
CA PHE A 106 2.35 12.89 2.27
C PHE A 106 1.41 13.36 3.41
N ALA A 107 1.81 14.41 4.14
CA ALA A 107 1.05 14.95 5.26
C ALA A 107 -0.31 15.54 4.84
N GLU A 108 -0.41 16.09 3.63
CA GLU A 108 -1.67 16.59 3.07
C GLU A 108 -2.64 15.47 2.69
N GLU A 109 -2.14 14.35 2.17
CA GLU A 109 -2.96 13.28 1.62
C GLU A 109 -3.26 12.13 2.60
N TYR A 110 -2.35 11.87 3.55
CA TYR A 110 -2.51 10.77 4.52
C TYR A 110 -3.79 10.88 5.39
N PRO A 111 -4.21 12.07 5.89
CA PRO A 111 -5.44 12.18 6.66
C PRO A 111 -6.71 11.80 5.91
N LYS A 112 -6.70 11.93 4.56
CA LYS A 112 -7.84 11.63 3.67
C LYS A 112 -7.97 10.14 3.37
N LEU A 113 -6.97 9.32 3.74
CA LEU A 113 -6.99 7.89 3.51
C LEU A 113 -7.95 7.20 4.49
N VAL A 114 -8.84 6.36 3.97
CA VAL A 114 -9.80 5.59 4.75
C VAL A 114 -9.14 4.33 5.33
N ASN A 115 -8.51 3.52 4.47
CA ASN A 115 -7.87 2.27 4.87
C ASN A 115 -6.37 2.47 5.11
N ARG A 116 -6.00 2.67 6.36
CA ARG A 116 -4.60 2.93 6.77
C ARG A 116 -3.85 1.64 7.00
N GLU A 117 -3.15 1.16 5.99
CA GLU A 117 -2.25 0.02 6.10
C GLU A 117 -1.07 0.36 7.05
N GLU A 118 -0.58 -0.65 7.76
CA GLU A 118 0.49 -0.50 8.76
C GLU A 118 1.77 0.13 8.18
N SER A 119 2.10 -0.18 6.93
CA SER A 119 3.23 0.44 6.23
C SER A 119 3.11 1.96 6.11
N LEU A 120 1.89 2.46 5.86
CA LEU A 120 1.59 3.89 5.78
C LEU A 120 1.55 4.55 7.15
N GLN A 121 1.07 3.84 8.19
CA GLN A 121 1.16 4.30 9.57
C GLN A 121 2.63 4.52 9.98
N CYS A 122 3.51 3.59 9.61
CA CYS A 122 4.94 3.74 9.90
C CYS A 122 5.58 4.91 9.14
N TYR A 123 5.19 5.20 7.89
CA TYR A 123 5.64 6.43 7.21
C TYR A 123 5.12 7.69 7.91
N ALA A 124 3.87 7.70 8.35
CA ALA A 124 3.32 8.83 9.12
C ALA A 124 4.09 9.04 10.43
N LEU A 125 4.45 7.97 11.13
CA LEU A 125 5.27 8.02 12.34
C LEU A 125 6.71 8.50 12.05
N GLN A 126 7.32 8.08 10.92
CA GLN A 126 8.62 8.62 10.49
C GLN A 126 8.55 10.14 10.31
N HIS A 127 7.52 10.63 9.61
CA HIS A 127 7.34 12.07 9.40
C HIS A 127 7.18 12.81 10.73
N ARG A 128 6.33 12.32 11.63
CA ARG A 128 6.09 12.93 12.96
C ARG A 128 7.36 12.98 13.80
N LEU A 129 8.14 11.90 13.83
CA LEU A 129 9.42 11.87 14.53
C LEU A 129 10.44 12.85 13.92
N ALA A 130 10.48 12.95 12.59
CA ALA A 130 11.37 13.89 11.89
C ALA A 130 11.02 15.37 12.17
N THR A 131 9.74 15.66 12.45
CA THR A 131 9.27 17.00 12.83
C THR A 131 9.32 17.27 14.33
N GLY A 132 9.87 16.32 15.13
CA GLY A 132 10.08 16.51 16.58
C GLY A 132 8.88 16.14 17.45
N ASP A 133 7.85 15.50 16.90
CA ASP A 133 6.71 15.01 17.68
C ASP A 133 7.10 13.79 18.53
N LYS A 134 7.45 14.05 19.79
CA LYS A 134 7.84 13.01 20.74
C LYS A 134 6.68 12.07 21.13
N THR A 135 5.43 12.46 20.92
CA THR A 135 4.27 11.60 21.24
C THR A 135 4.22 10.37 20.35
N ALA A 136 4.78 10.45 19.14
CA ALA A 136 4.92 9.32 18.23
C ALA A 136 5.75 8.16 18.81
N ASN A 137 6.65 8.42 19.78
CA ASN A 137 7.46 7.36 20.41
C ASN A 137 6.60 6.28 21.07
N GLY A 138 5.51 6.65 21.75
CA GLY A 138 4.60 5.70 22.38
C GLY A 138 3.86 4.82 21.37
N GLU A 139 3.43 5.40 20.25
CA GLU A 139 2.75 4.67 19.17
C GLU A 139 3.69 3.67 18.49
N VAL A 140 4.93 4.09 18.20
CA VAL A 140 5.97 3.19 17.63
C VAL A 140 6.29 2.06 18.61
N ARG A 141 6.39 2.39 19.92
CA ARG A 141 6.66 1.38 20.94
C ARG A 141 5.55 0.31 20.98
N SER A 142 4.29 0.69 20.78
CA SER A 142 3.16 -0.25 20.70
C SER A 142 3.28 -1.21 19.50
N LEU A 143 3.77 -0.73 18.36
CA LEU A 143 4.02 -1.56 17.17
C LEU A 143 5.22 -2.51 17.34
N TRP A 144 6.14 -2.20 18.27
CA TRP A 144 7.31 -3.02 18.51
C TRP A 144 6.98 -4.39 19.09
N PHE A 145 6.00 -4.47 20.01
CA PHE A 145 5.71 -5.70 20.76
C PHE A 145 4.87 -6.69 19.95
N THR A 146 5.50 -7.28 18.94
CA THR A 146 4.90 -8.31 18.09
C THR A 146 5.93 -9.35 17.66
N GLY A 147 5.52 -10.60 17.48
CA GLY A 147 6.34 -11.69 16.93
C GLY A 147 6.26 -11.82 15.40
N ARG A 148 5.45 -10.99 14.73
CA ARG A 148 5.27 -11.03 13.27
C ARG A 148 6.22 -10.10 12.53
N ASP A 149 6.42 -10.38 11.25
CA ASP A 149 7.13 -9.46 10.36
C ASP A 149 6.41 -8.12 10.27
N MET A 150 7.22 -7.07 10.19
CA MET A 150 6.75 -5.70 10.04
C MET A 150 7.20 -5.11 8.71
N PRO A 151 6.39 -4.23 8.10
CA PRO A 151 6.78 -3.54 6.88
C PRO A 151 8.14 -2.84 7.01
N ALA A 152 8.87 -2.76 5.90
CA ALA A 152 10.19 -2.11 5.88
C ALA A 152 10.17 -0.65 6.38
N SER A 153 9.06 0.07 6.15
CA SER A 153 8.84 1.42 6.69
C SER A 153 8.88 1.46 8.22
N CYS A 154 8.40 0.40 8.90
CA CYS A 154 8.43 0.30 10.36
C CYS A 154 9.84 0.02 10.90
N VAL A 155 10.67 -0.72 10.16
CA VAL A 155 12.06 -0.98 10.57
C VAL A 155 12.83 0.33 10.75
N THR A 156 12.68 1.29 9.85
CA THR A 156 13.30 2.62 9.94
C THR A 156 12.91 3.36 11.22
N VAL A 157 11.65 3.23 11.63
CA VAL A 157 11.14 3.84 12.88
C VAL A 157 11.75 3.15 14.09
N PHE A 158 11.81 1.81 14.08
CA PHE A 158 12.41 1.01 15.14
C PHE A 158 13.90 1.31 15.31
N ASP A 159 14.67 1.38 14.22
CA ASP A 159 16.08 1.77 14.25
C ASP A 159 16.27 3.14 14.93
N SER A 160 15.35 4.08 14.68
CA SER A 160 15.39 5.40 15.30
C SER A 160 15.14 5.35 16.81
N LEU A 161 14.14 4.59 17.26
CA LEU A 161 13.81 4.47 18.69
C LEU A 161 14.87 3.69 19.49
N VAL A 162 15.46 2.66 18.92
CA VAL A 162 16.59 1.95 19.53
C VAL A 162 17.78 2.90 19.71
N ARG A 163 18.09 3.71 18.69
CA ARG A 163 19.21 4.65 18.71
C ARG A 163 19.09 5.70 19.81
N ILE A 164 17.87 6.18 20.09
CA ILE A 164 17.62 7.17 21.15
C ILE A 164 17.32 6.53 22.51
N GLY A 165 17.40 5.20 22.63
CA GLY A 165 17.15 4.47 23.87
C GLY A 165 15.68 4.38 24.30
N ALA A 166 14.73 4.74 23.41
CA ALA A 166 13.30 4.61 23.66
C ALA A 166 12.79 3.16 23.56
N ILE A 167 13.54 2.29 22.89
CA ILE A 167 13.43 0.83 22.95
C ILE A 167 14.66 0.32 23.71
N SER A 168 14.43 -0.28 24.85
CA SER A 168 15.48 -0.82 25.72
C SER A 168 15.94 -2.22 25.29
N VAL A 169 17.06 -2.70 25.83
CA VAL A 169 17.54 -4.06 25.63
C VAL A 169 16.50 -5.10 26.08
N GLU A 170 15.78 -4.84 27.16
CA GLU A 170 14.71 -5.72 27.64
C GLU A 170 13.51 -5.75 26.66
N ASP A 171 13.18 -4.63 26.03
CA ASP A 171 12.17 -4.58 24.98
C ASP A 171 12.59 -5.41 23.76
N VAL A 172 13.88 -5.39 23.41
CA VAL A 172 14.44 -6.22 22.33
C VAL A 172 14.28 -7.70 22.69
N TRP A 173 14.63 -8.11 23.89
CA TRP A 173 14.43 -9.47 24.37
C TRP A 173 12.96 -9.88 24.37
N THR A 174 12.06 -8.99 24.77
CA THR A 174 10.62 -9.25 24.75
C THR A 174 10.15 -9.55 23.34
N ARG A 175 10.57 -8.77 22.35
CA ARG A 175 10.20 -9.02 20.95
C ARG A 175 10.80 -10.31 20.41
N ILE A 176 12.02 -10.67 20.79
CA ILE A 176 12.65 -11.97 20.44
C ILE A 176 11.83 -13.13 21.01
N ARG A 177 11.37 -13.05 22.26
CA ARG A 177 10.49 -14.07 22.88
C ARG A 177 9.18 -14.21 22.11
N LEU A 178 8.52 -13.08 21.83
CA LEU A 178 7.28 -13.07 21.04
C LEU A 178 7.47 -13.68 19.63
N ALA A 179 8.62 -13.45 19.02
CA ALA A 179 8.94 -14.04 17.72
C ALA A 179 9.09 -15.55 17.79
N PHE A 180 9.76 -16.08 18.81
CA PHE A 180 9.86 -17.52 19.02
C PHE A 180 8.50 -18.16 19.37
N GLU A 181 7.71 -17.54 20.22
CA GLU A 181 6.33 -17.97 20.54
C GLU A 181 5.45 -18.05 19.30
N ALA A 182 5.63 -17.11 18.36
CA ALA A 182 4.94 -17.10 17.06
C ALA A 182 5.55 -18.06 16.03
N GLY A 183 6.61 -18.81 16.36
CA GLY A 183 7.33 -19.66 15.41
C GLY A 183 8.12 -18.90 14.35
N ASN A 184 8.32 -17.60 14.51
CA ASN A 184 8.96 -16.73 13.51
C ASN A 184 10.45 -16.48 13.87
N THR A 185 11.29 -17.47 13.60
CA THR A 185 12.74 -17.36 13.83
C THR A 185 13.41 -16.30 12.96
N GLY A 186 12.81 -15.95 11.81
CA GLY A 186 13.29 -14.87 10.94
C GLY A 186 13.22 -13.51 11.62
N VAL A 187 12.11 -13.21 12.29
CA VAL A 187 11.94 -11.98 13.09
C VAL A 187 12.90 -11.97 14.26
N ALA A 188 13.03 -13.07 15.03
CA ALA A 188 13.99 -13.18 16.14
C ALA A 188 15.41 -12.86 15.65
N ARG A 189 15.81 -13.40 14.50
CA ARG A 189 17.13 -13.15 13.89
C ARG A 189 17.29 -11.67 13.48
N SER A 190 16.27 -11.08 12.86
CA SER A 190 16.32 -9.68 12.41
C SER A 190 16.41 -8.68 13.57
N VAL A 191 15.76 -9.00 14.69
CA VAL A 191 15.73 -8.18 15.91
C VAL A 191 17.02 -8.33 16.74
N ASN A 192 17.68 -9.47 16.65
CA ASN A 192 18.93 -9.76 17.35
C ASN A 192 20.04 -8.73 17.10
N LYS A 193 20.03 -8.06 15.94
CA LYS A 193 20.98 -6.98 15.61
C LYS A 193 20.96 -5.80 16.61
N TYR A 194 19.87 -5.62 17.34
CA TYR A 194 19.70 -4.55 18.31
C TYR A 194 20.25 -4.88 19.70
N LEU A 195 20.61 -6.15 19.96
CA LEU A 195 21.27 -6.54 21.20
C LEU A 195 22.74 -6.15 21.20
N PRO A 196 23.32 -5.82 22.38
CA PRO A 196 24.74 -5.74 22.54
C PRO A 196 25.43 -7.06 22.13
N ARG A 197 26.63 -7.00 21.54
CA ARG A 197 27.31 -8.19 21.00
C ARG A 197 27.44 -9.35 22.00
N HIS A 198 27.69 -9.05 23.28
CA HIS A 198 27.82 -10.05 24.34
C HIS A 198 26.50 -10.70 24.79
N GLN A 199 25.37 -10.13 24.36
CA GLN A 199 24.02 -10.67 24.62
C GLN A 199 23.36 -11.22 23.36
N ALA A 200 23.92 -10.98 22.17
CA ALA A 200 23.34 -11.43 20.91
C ALA A 200 23.28 -12.96 20.86
N LEU A 201 22.14 -13.48 20.39
CA LEU A 201 21.94 -14.92 20.20
C LEU A 201 22.81 -15.45 19.06
N ASP A 202 23.45 -16.60 19.29
CA ASP A 202 24.15 -17.36 18.26
C ASP A 202 23.17 -18.32 17.55
N PHE A 203 22.62 -17.86 16.44
CA PHE A 203 21.65 -18.63 15.66
C PHE A 203 22.24 -19.88 14.98
N LEU A 204 23.56 -19.99 14.85
CA LEU A 204 24.20 -21.22 14.37
C LEU A 204 24.08 -22.32 15.42
N LYS A 205 24.32 -21.97 16.70
CA LYS A 205 24.17 -22.92 17.82
C LYS A 205 22.69 -23.28 18.06
N LEU A 206 21.76 -22.31 17.94
CA LEU A 206 20.33 -22.58 18.09
C LEU A 206 19.81 -23.57 17.04
N ASN A 207 20.21 -23.43 15.79
CA ASN A 207 19.80 -24.35 14.71
C ASN A 207 20.40 -25.77 14.87
N ALA A 208 21.45 -25.96 15.66
CA ALA A 208 22.04 -27.28 15.91
C ALA A 208 21.33 -28.05 17.02
N VAL A 209 20.39 -27.43 17.73
CA VAL A 209 19.66 -28.03 18.88
C VAL A 209 18.21 -28.40 18.51
N VAL A 210 17.73 -27.99 17.34
CA VAL A 210 16.40 -28.31 16.79
C VAL A 210 16.53 -29.39 15.71
#